data_2c880e841198ee47d0a5bd100db13989
#
_entry.id   2c880e841198ee47d0a5bd100db13989
#
_cell.length_a   1.000
_cell.length_b   1.000
_cell.length_c   1.000
_cell.angle_alpha   90.00
_cell.angle_beta   90.00
_cell.angle_gamma   90.00
#
_symmetry.space_group_name_H-M   'P 1'
#
loop_
_entity.id
_entity.type
_entity.pdbx_description
1 polymer ?
#
loop_
_entity_poly.entity_id
_entity_poly.type
_entity_poly.pdbx_seq_one_letter_code
_entity_poly.pdbx_strand_id
1 'polypeptide(L)'
;IVAQKIHGTSKITPAMYRDGMENVNLSAERLAELGFKDFAPPFKNTCENHGGSGLAAVQQWDAKAKKWNMITEYMYGDREVVDKLIAEDSSKYAKEQKIALRCN
;
A
#
# COMPACT_ATOMS: atom_id res chain seq x y z
N ILE A 1 7.14 -5.44 13.34
CA ILE A 1 8.44 -4.73 13.44
C ILE A 1 8.22 -3.20 13.45
N VAL A 2 7.49 -2.61 12.47
CA VAL A 2 7.27 -1.13 12.42
C VAL A 2 6.56 -0.65 13.68
N ALA A 3 5.42 -1.24 14.02
CA ALA A 3 4.67 -0.92 15.25
C ALA A 3 5.53 -1.08 16.51
N GLN A 4 6.32 -2.14 16.61
CA GLN A 4 7.23 -2.36 17.74
C GLN A 4 8.29 -1.27 17.88
N LYS A 5 8.83 -0.79 16.75
CA LYS A 5 9.79 0.32 16.74
C LYS A 5 9.16 1.63 17.17
N ILE A 6 7.95 1.93 16.68
CA ILE A 6 7.21 3.17 17.03
C ILE A 6 6.86 3.21 18.52
N HIS A 7 6.35 2.11 19.04
CA HIS A 7 5.79 2.06 20.40
C HIS A 7 6.75 1.49 21.46
N GLY A 8 7.95 1.05 21.07
CA GLY A 8 8.97 0.54 21.99
C GLY A 8 8.57 -0.72 22.78
N THR A 9 7.63 -1.51 22.27
CA THR A 9 7.11 -2.71 22.94
C THR A 9 6.89 -3.87 21.99
N SER A 10 7.05 -5.09 22.51
CA SER A 10 6.70 -6.32 21.79
C SER A 10 5.22 -6.70 21.92
N LYS A 11 4.51 -6.13 22.90
CA LYS A 11 3.09 -6.37 23.13
C LYS A 11 2.28 -5.37 22.31
N ILE A 12 1.84 -5.77 21.12
CA ILE A 12 1.17 -4.92 20.15
C ILE A 12 -0.34 -5.02 20.31
N THR A 13 -0.99 -3.88 20.57
CA THR A 13 -2.44 -3.72 20.53
C THR A 13 -2.93 -3.53 19.10
N PRO A 14 -4.23 -3.71 18.79
CA PRO A 14 -4.79 -3.42 17.47
C PRO A 14 -4.52 -1.98 17.00
N ALA A 15 -4.59 -1.00 17.89
CA ALA A 15 -4.27 0.40 17.55
C ALA A 15 -2.80 0.57 17.17
N MET A 16 -1.88 0.01 17.94
CA MET A 16 -0.44 0.04 17.63
C MET A 16 -0.13 -0.69 16.32
N TYR A 17 -0.85 -1.79 16.02
CA TYR A 17 -0.69 -2.50 14.75
C TYR A 17 -1.10 -1.61 13.58
N ARG A 18 -2.25 -0.94 13.67
CA ARG A 18 -2.71 0.01 12.67
C ARG A 18 -1.68 1.12 12.46
N ASP A 19 -1.19 1.75 13.53
CA ASP A 19 -0.15 2.79 13.45
C ASP A 19 1.11 2.27 12.75
N GLY A 20 1.48 1.02 13.01
CA GLY A 20 2.58 0.36 12.31
C GLY A 20 2.32 0.19 10.81
N MET A 21 1.09 -0.16 10.42
CA MET A 21 0.72 -0.31 9.01
C MET A 21 0.66 1.03 8.27
N GLU A 22 0.20 2.08 8.91
CA GLU A 22 0.14 3.45 8.38
C GLU A 22 1.52 4.12 8.24
N ASN A 23 2.55 3.54 8.88
CA ASN A 23 3.93 4.00 8.78
C ASN A 23 4.84 3.02 8.00
N VAL A 24 4.26 2.09 7.26
CA VAL A 24 5.04 1.24 6.36
C VAL A 24 5.61 2.09 5.23
N ASN A 25 6.93 2.02 5.07
CA ASN A 25 7.66 2.64 3.98
C ASN A 25 8.68 1.62 3.46
N LEU A 26 8.46 1.11 2.26
CA LEU A 26 9.31 0.14 1.60
C LEU A 26 9.98 0.80 0.40
N SER A 27 11.26 1.13 0.57
CA SER A 27 12.09 1.63 -0.53
C SER A 27 12.47 0.50 -1.51
N ALA A 28 12.99 0.85 -2.68
CA ALA A 28 13.49 -0.11 -3.66
C ALA A 28 14.60 -1.00 -3.07
N GLU A 29 15.51 -0.41 -2.30
CA GLU A 29 16.60 -1.12 -1.61
C GLU A 29 16.04 -2.13 -0.62
N ARG A 30 15.04 -1.71 0.18
CA ARG A 30 14.42 -2.59 1.17
C ARG A 30 13.65 -3.74 0.52
N LEU A 31 12.97 -3.49 -0.60
CA LEU A 31 12.33 -4.54 -1.38
C LEU A 31 13.35 -5.52 -1.94
N ALA A 32 14.49 -5.03 -2.44
CA ALA A 32 15.57 -5.88 -2.92
C ALA A 32 16.17 -6.77 -1.82
N GLU A 33 16.43 -6.21 -0.62
CA GLU A 33 16.89 -6.96 0.55
C GLU A 33 15.91 -8.08 0.98
N LEU A 34 14.62 -7.84 0.80
CA LEU A 34 13.56 -8.81 1.12
C LEU A 34 13.32 -9.84 0.00
N GLY A 35 14.06 -9.74 -1.13
CA GLY A 35 13.91 -10.64 -2.28
C GLY A 35 12.79 -10.25 -3.25
N PHE A 36 12.24 -9.03 -3.12
CA PHE A 36 11.16 -8.51 -3.96
C PHE A 36 11.64 -7.50 -5.01
N LYS A 37 12.94 -7.55 -5.35
CA LYS A 37 13.46 -6.72 -6.43
C LYS A 37 12.66 -6.94 -7.70
N ASP A 38 12.23 -5.86 -8.34
CA ASP A 38 11.46 -5.85 -9.59
C ASP A 38 10.08 -6.55 -9.52
N PHE A 39 9.69 -7.08 -8.35
CA PHE A 39 8.39 -7.71 -8.13
C PHE A 39 7.32 -6.72 -7.70
N ALA A 40 7.69 -5.72 -6.94
CA ALA A 40 6.78 -4.67 -6.47
C ALA A 40 7.47 -3.31 -6.52
N PRO A 41 6.74 -2.22 -6.85
CA PRO A 41 7.28 -0.88 -6.76
C PRO A 41 7.45 -0.45 -5.31
N PRO A 42 8.36 0.49 -5.02
CA PRO A 42 8.41 1.13 -3.71
C PRO A 42 7.05 1.71 -3.33
N PHE A 43 6.68 1.60 -2.06
CA PHE A 43 5.42 2.16 -1.59
C PHE A 43 5.51 2.66 -0.15
N LYS A 44 4.62 3.58 0.17
CA LYS A 44 4.45 4.13 1.49
C LYS A 44 2.96 4.18 1.83
N ASN A 45 2.60 3.64 2.99
CA ASN A 45 1.27 3.84 3.56
C ASN A 45 1.29 5.05 4.49
N THR A 46 0.16 5.74 4.54
CA THR A 46 -0.11 6.82 5.49
C THR A 46 -1.49 6.63 6.10
N CYS A 47 -1.87 7.48 7.04
CA CYS A 47 -3.23 7.46 7.58
C CYS A 47 -4.30 7.74 6.51
N GLU A 48 -3.99 8.61 5.54
CA GLU A 48 -4.92 8.97 4.45
C GLU A 48 -4.89 7.97 3.29
N ASN A 49 -3.77 7.27 3.10
CA ASN A 49 -3.59 6.34 1.99
C ASN A 49 -3.11 4.97 2.46
N HIS A 50 -4.05 4.04 2.56
CA HIS A 50 -3.79 2.63 2.87
C HIS A 50 -3.61 1.77 1.61
N GLY A 51 -3.81 2.32 0.42
CA GLY A 51 -3.77 1.61 -0.87
C GLY A 51 -2.37 1.38 -1.42
N GLY A 52 -1.34 1.88 -0.74
CA GLY A 52 0.04 1.77 -1.21
C GLY A 52 0.35 2.65 -2.41
N SER A 53 1.13 2.15 -3.37
CA SER A 53 1.58 2.92 -4.53
C SER A 53 0.47 3.23 -5.54
N GLY A 54 -0.56 2.40 -5.61
CA GLY A 54 -1.56 2.47 -6.69
C GLY A 54 -1.02 2.11 -8.08
N LEU A 55 0.22 1.63 -8.14
CA LEU A 55 0.87 1.22 -9.38
C LEU A 55 0.55 -0.24 -9.71
N ALA A 56 0.34 -0.52 -10.99
CA ALA A 56 0.14 -1.85 -11.53
C ALA A 56 1.05 -2.10 -12.75
N ALA A 57 1.37 -3.34 -13.00
CA ALA A 57 2.08 -3.77 -14.19
C ALA A 57 1.52 -5.11 -14.67
N VAL A 58 1.72 -5.42 -15.94
CA VAL A 58 1.28 -6.68 -16.53
C VAL A 58 2.44 -7.66 -16.61
N GLN A 59 2.19 -8.87 -16.19
CA GLN A 59 3.12 -9.99 -16.34
C GLN A 59 2.53 -11.04 -17.29
N GLN A 60 3.38 -11.64 -18.08
CA GLN A 60 3.02 -12.73 -18.99
C GLN A 60 3.81 -13.98 -18.64
N TRP A 61 3.10 -15.11 -18.58
CA TRP A 61 3.74 -16.41 -18.36
C TRP A 61 4.47 -16.89 -19.62
N ASP A 62 5.74 -17.21 -19.49
CA ASP A 62 6.54 -17.89 -20.50
C ASP A 62 6.56 -19.39 -20.19
N ALA A 63 5.80 -20.16 -20.99
CA ALA A 63 5.67 -21.60 -20.79
C ALA A 63 6.97 -22.37 -21.09
N LYS A 64 7.87 -21.84 -21.95
CA LYS A 64 9.15 -22.47 -22.28
C LYS A 64 10.16 -22.23 -21.15
N ALA A 65 10.27 -20.98 -20.70
CA ALA A 65 11.18 -20.61 -19.61
C ALA A 65 10.61 -20.92 -18.21
N LYS A 66 9.33 -21.29 -18.12
CA LYS A 66 8.60 -21.56 -16.87
C LYS A 66 8.73 -20.41 -15.86
N LYS A 67 8.57 -19.18 -16.33
CA LYS A 67 8.69 -17.97 -15.50
C LYS A 67 7.70 -16.89 -15.94
N TRP A 68 7.43 -15.96 -15.05
CA TRP A 68 6.71 -14.74 -15.36
C TRP A 68 7.69 -13.67 -15.86
N ASN A 69 7.34 -13.02 -16.96
CA ASN A 69 8.07 -11.87 -17.50
C ASN A 69 7.22 -10.62 -17.34
N MET A 70 7.81 -9.55 -16.81
CA MET A 70 7.19 -8.23 -16.84
C MET A 70 7.14 -7.75 -18.29
N ILE A 71 5.95 -7.39 -18.78
CA ILE A 71 5.76 -6.93 -20.16
C ILE A 71 5.36 -5.45 -20.25
N THR A 72 5.12 -4.80 -19.13
CA THR A 72 4.91 -3.35 -19.05
C THR A 72 5.74 -2.76 -17.94
N GLU A 73 6.02 -1.46 -18.04
CA GLU A 73 6.44 -0.66 -16.90
C GLU A 73 5.30 -0.57 -15.87
N TYR A 74 5.63 -0.18 -14.64
CA TYR A 74 4.64 0.17 -13.64
C TYR A 74 3.92 1.45 -14.03
N MET A 75 2.58 1.42 -14.05
CA MET A 75 1.74 2.54 -14.44
C MET A 75 0.61 2.74 -13.43
N TYR A 76 0.13 3.96 -13.30
CA TYR A 76 -1.10 4.25 -12.57
C TYR A 76 -2.33 3.89 -13.42
N GLY A 77 -3.40 3.50 -12.76
CA GLY A 77 -4.73 3.53 -13.38
C GLY A 77 -5.22 4.97 -13.59
N ASP A 78 -6.48 5.13 -13.99
CA ASP A 78 -7.10 6.44 -14.16
C ASP A 78 -7.34 7.09 -12.78
N ARG A 79 -6.34 7.82 -12.29
CA ARG A 79 -6.39 8.46 -10.98
C ARG A 79 -7.39 9.60 -10.90
N GLU A 80 -7.62 10.33 -12.00
CA GLU A 80 -8.57 11.44 -12.02
C GLU A 80 -9.99 10.95 -11.71
N VAL A 81 -10.35 9.78 -12.25
CA VAL A 81 -11.65 9.17 -11.99
C VAL A 81 -11.65 8.44 -10.65
N VAL A 82 -10.67 7.57 -10.41
CA VAL A 82 -10.65 6.66 -9.26
C VAL A 82 -10.47 7.42 -7.95
N ASP A 83 -9.53 8.36 -7.86
CA ASP A 83 -9.28 9.11 -6.63
C ASP A 83 -10.49 9.97 -6.24
N LYS A 84 -11.20 10.53 -7.22
CA LYS A 84 -12.43 11.30 -6.99
C LYS A 84 -13.55 10.42 -6.46
N LEU A 85 -13.79 9.25 -7.07
CA LEU A 85 -14.82 8.30 -6.61
C LEU A 85 -14.53 7.80 -5.20
N ILE A 86 -13.26 7.46 -4.90
CA ILE A 86 -12.86 7.03 -3.56
C ILE A 86 -13.12 8.13 -2.53
N ALA A 87 -12.77 9.38 -2.83
CA ALA A 87 -12.98 10.50 -1.91
C ALA A 87 -14.46 10.76 -1.65
N GLU A 88 -15.31 10.73 -2.70
CA GLU A 88 -16.75 10.90 -2.58
C GLU A 88 -17.40 9.77 -1.75
N ASP A 89 -17.13 8.52 -2.10
CA ASP A 89 -17.72 7.35 -1.44
C ASP A 89 -17.25 7.20 0.02
N SER A 90 -15.96 7.41 0.28
CA SER A 90 -15.43 7.35 1.65
C SER A 90 -16.02 8.44 2.54
N SER A 91 -16.18 9.65 2.02
CA SER A 91 -16.79 10.76 2.76
C SER A 91 -18.27 10.51 3.06
N LYS A 92 -19.01 9.98 2.09
CA LYS A 92 -20.41 9.59 2.25
C LYS A 92 -20.54 8.48 3.30
N TYR A 93 -19.79 7.41 3.15
CA TYR A 93 -19.81 6.28 4.09
C TYR A 93 -19.45 6.71 5.51
N ALA A 94 -18.40 7.54 5.68
CA ALA A 94 -18.00 8.03 7.00
C ALA A 94 -19.11 8.82 7.68
N LYS A 95 -19.85 9.68 6.95
CA LYS A 95 -21.01 10.42 7.46
C LYS A 95 -22.16 9.48 7.85
N GLU A 96 -22.53 8.53 6.99
CA GLU A 96 -23.60 7.56 7.23
C GLU A 96 -23.33 6.69 8.47
N GLN A 97 -22.08 6.26 8.63
CA GLN A 97 -21.65 5.41 9.74
C GLN A 97 -21.18 6.19 10.98
N LYS A 98 -21.24 7.53 10.96
CA LYS A 98 -20.76 8.41 12.03
C LYS A 98 -19.32 8.13 12.46
N ILE A 99 -18.46 7.83 11.47
CA ILE A 99 -17.03 7.58 11.70
C ILE A 99 -16.33 8.93 11.81
N ALA A 100 -15.62 9.15 12.94
CA ALA A 100 -14.82 10.34 13.12
C ALA A 100 -13.58 10.32 12.20
N LEU A 101 -13.23 11.47 11.62
CA LEU A 101 -11.97 11.65 10.92
C LEU A 101 -10.82 11.46 11.91
N ARG A 102 -9.83 10.66 11.51
CA ARG A 102 -8.71 10.27 12.36
C ARG A 102 -7.37 10.83 11.88
N CYS A 103 -7.25 11.03 10.58
CA CYS A 103 -6.05 11.53 9.94
C CYS A 103 -6.06 13.07 9.95
N ASN A 104 -5.51 13.68 11.00
CA ASN A 104 -5.38 15.14 11.16
C ASN A 104 -3.91 15.54 11.08
#